data_eb0dd9dca792993e674961679ce57666
#
_entry.id   eb0dd9dca792993e674961679ce57666
#
_cell.length_a   1.000
_cell.length_b   1.000
_cell.length_c   1.000
_cell.angle_alpha   90.00
_cell.angle_beta   90.00
_cell.angle_gamma   90.00
#
_symmetry.space_group_name_H-M   'P 1'
#
loop_
_entity.id
_entity.type
_entity.pdbx_description
1 polymer ?
#
loop_
_entity_poly.entity_id
_entity_poly.type
_entity_poly.pdbx_seq_one_letter_code
_entity_poly.pdbx_strand_id
1 'polypeptide(L)'
;NDANGALLLEPQRSNLYSFSNQFDVFWSKINLSAIPNSVTSLDGNLNGYLLQENTSNASHDIRQNSTVVSGQQYTYSVFVKKSDVGQDRNLSFYIGGTNGSISFNTTNGTFFSVGSVDSYSSEDYGNGWWRLQFTDTSVSTSFNIIAILNNGSTIYQGDGTSGVYIYGAQLEQGSYATSIIPTSGSAVTRVADNCNNSANAQVINSTEGVLYAQISALSNSGNTYRLIGLNNGSGTNTNRIFIGYTNNNSIYAAINDTTIAFTVSSFDVKN
;
A
#
# COMPACT_ATOMS: atom_id res chain seq x y z
N ASN A 1 -1.97 0.91 -12.14
CA ASN A 1 -1.65 1.27 -13.54
C ASN A 1 -2.57 2.40 -13.97
N ASP A 2 -2.01 3.60 -14.12
CA ASP A 2 -2.71 4.69 -14.78
C ASP A 2 -2.98 4.29 -16.23
N ALA A 3 -4.21 4.47 -16.72
CA ALA A 3 -4.60 4.21 -18.10
C ALA A 3 -3.75 4.98 -19.12
N ASN A 4 -3.06 6.01 -18.71
CA ASN A 4 -2.16 6.83 -19.51
C ASN A 4 -0.70 6.36 -19.48
N GLY A 5 -0.40 5.24 -18.83
CA GLY A 5 0.94 4.66 -18.82
C GLY A 5 1.96 5.41 -17.96
N ALA A 6 1.51 6.05 -16.86
CA ALA A 6 2.40 6.70 -15.92
C ALA A 6 3.37 5.71 -15.26
N LEU A 7 4.64 6.09 -15.16
CA LEU A 7 5.66 5.31 -14.45
C LEU A 7 5.50 5.52 -12.94
N LEU A 8 5.22 4.44 -12.23
CA LEU A 8 5.25 4.41 -10.77
C LEU A 8 6.67 4.07 -10.31
N LEU A 9 7.33 5.01 -9.65
CA LEU A 9 8.61 4.80 -8.98
C LEU A 9 8.39 4.76 -7.47
N GLU A 10 8.64 3.62 -6.87
CA GLU A 10 8.41 3.39 -5.45
C GLU A 10 9.71 3.40 -4.66
N PRO A 11 9.72 3.94 -3.44
CA PRO A 11 10.88 3.90 -2.56
C PRO A 11 11.15 2.48 -2.06
N GLN A 12 12.32 2.29 -1.46
CA GLN A 12 12.58 1.09 -0.69
C GLN A 12 11.53 0.94 0.42
N ARG A 13 10.95 -0.25 0.53
CA ARG A 13 9.98 -0.61 1.57
C ARG A 13 10.15 -2.05 2.00
N SER A 14 9.76 -2.35 3.23
CA SER A 14 9.73 -3.70 3.76
C SER A 14 8.31 -4.07 4.18
N ASN A 15 7.83 -5.22 3.71
CA ASN A 15 6.68 -5.83 4.34
C ASN A 15 7.14 -6.52 5.63
N LEU A 16 6.65 -6.06 6.77
CA LEU A 16 7.04 -6.54 8.10
C LEU A 16 6.31 -7.81 8.52
N TYR A 17 5.21 -8.19 7.85
CA TYR A 17 4.62 -9.50 8.06
C TYR A 17 5.52 -10.59 7.52
N SER A 18 5.73 -11.63 8.30
CA SER A 18 6.50 -12.80 7.86
C SER A 18 5.78 -13.60 6.78
N PHE A 19 4.46 -13.52 6.75
CA PHE A 19 3.61 -14.23 5.78
C PHE A 19 2.51 -13.29 5.28
N SER A 20 2.66 -12.79 4.06
CA SER A 20 1.69 -11.91 3.40
C SER A 20 0.41 -12.62 2.95
N ASN A 21 0.53 -13.91 2.76
CA ASN A 21 -0.54 -14.88 2.53
C ASN A 21 -0.37 -16.03 3.54
N GLN A 22 -0.74 -17.25 3.22
CA GLN A 22 -0.65 -18.44 4.11
C GLN A 22 -1.41 -18.23 5.43
N PHE A 23 -2.61 -17.65 5.29
CA PHE A 23 -3.50 -17.34 6.40
C PHE A 23 -3.97 -18.60 7.15
N ASP A 24 -3.91 -19.75 6.51
CA ASP A 24 -4.30 -21.05 7.06
C ASP A 24 -3.30 -21.61 8.08
N VAL A 25 -2.01 -21.34 7.92
CA VAL A 25 -0.93 -21.95 8.73
C VAL A 25 -0.35 -20.96 9.74
N PHE A 26 0.09 -19.80 9.31
CA PHE A 26 0.94 -18.92 10.10
C PHE A 26 0.20 -17.77 10.79
N TRP A 27 -1.06 -17.55 10.43
CA TRP A 27 -1.89 -16.57 11.10
C TRP A 27 -2.67 -17.24 12.25
N SER A 28 -2.67 -16.62 13.42
CA SER A 28 -3.49 -17.06 14.54
C SER A 28 -4.96 -16.79 14.26
N LYS A 29 -5.80 -17.79 14.41
CA LYS A 29 -7.24 -17.76 14.10
C LYS A 29 -8.05 -17.96 15.35
N ILE A 30 -9.10 -17.17 15.52
CA ILE A 30 -10.08 -17.28 16.62
C ILE A 30 -11.45 -17.44 15.99
N ASN A 31 -12.12 -18.57 16.25
CA ASN A 31 -13.46 -18.90 15.80
C ASN A 31 -13.68 -18.77 14.27
N LEU A 32 -12.62 -18.88 13.48
CA LEU A 32 -12.70 -18.95 12.01
C LEU A 32 -11.67 -19.91 11.43
N SER A 33 -11.89 -20.28 10.19
CA SER A 33 -10.95 -21.00 9.35
C SER A 33 -10.50 -20.13 8.19
N ALA A 34 -9.25 -20.26 7.76
CA ALA A 34 -8.74 -19.65 6.55
C ALA A 34 -8.57 -20.76 5.50
N ILE A 35 -9.40 -20.75 4.46
CA ILE A 35 -9.46 -21.79 3.44
C ILE A 35 -8.68 -21.31 2.22
N PRO A 36 -7.56 -21.96 1.86
CA PRO A 36 -6.75 -21.56 0.72
C PRO A 36 -7.43 -21.87 -0.62
N ASN A 37 -6.96 -21.24 -1.68
CA ASN A 37 -7.39 -21.50 -3.06
C ASN A 37 -8.90 -21.39 -3.26
N SER A 38 -9.52 -20.43 -2.57
CA SER A 38 -10.97 -20.26 -2.56
C SER A 38 -11.47 -19.27 -3.61
N VAL A 39 -10.59 -18.40 -4.11
CA VAL A 39 -10.92 -17.37 -5.09
C VAL A 39 -9.70 -16.98 -5.92
N THR A 40 -9.92 -16.61 -7.19
CA THR A 40 -8.88 -16.06 -8.03
C THR A 40 -8.49 -14.67 -7.52
N SER A 41 -7.20 -14.48 -7.22
CA SER A 41 -6.67 -13.21 -6.76
C SER A 41 -6.26 -12.28 -7.90
N LEU A 42 -5.65 -11.16 -7.57
CA LEU A 42 -5.28 -10.12 -8.54
C LEU A 42 -4.13 -10.49 -9.48
N ASP A 43 -3.37 -11.52 -9.14
CA ASP A 43 -2.31 -12.08 -10.00
C ASP A 43 -2.85 -13.10 -11.03
N GLY A 44 -4.17 -13.34 -11.04
CA GLY A 44 -4.85 -14.27 -11.93
C GLY A 44 -4.80 -15.74 -11.48
N ASN A 45 -4.19 -16.03 -10.35
CA ASN A 45 -4.08 -17.39 -9.80
C ASN A 45 -5.19 -17.67 -8.78
N LEU A 46 -5.54 -18.95 -8.63
CA LEU A 46 -6.46 -19.41 -7.60
C LEU A 46 -5.69 -19.56 -6.27
N ASN A 47 -5.42 -18.46 -5.59
CA ASN A 47 -4.60 -18.40 -4.38
C ASN A 47 -5.12 -17.42 -3.31
N GLY A 48 -6.29 -16.82 -3.51
CA GLY A 48 -6.99 -16.06 -2.49
C GLY A 48 -7.62 -16.97 -1.44
N TYR A 49 -7.79 -16.48 -0.23
CA TYR A 49 -8.29 -17.23 0.92
C TYR A 49 -9.72 -16.80 1.27
N LEU A 50 -10.54 -17.75 1.69
CA LEU A 50 -11.79 -17.48 2.38
C LEU A 50 -11.53 -17.50 3.90
N LEU A 51 -11.74 -16.38 4.56
CA LEU A 51 -11.88 -16.32 6.01
C LEU A 51 -13.32 -16.70 6.35
N GLN A 52 -13.55 -17.91 6.79
CA GLN A 52 -14.88 -18.47 7.08
C GLN A 52 -15.11 -18.54 8.58
N GLU A 53 -16.18 -17.91 9.06
CA GLU A 53 -16.59 -17.99 10.47
C GLU A 53 -17.04 -19.41 10.86
N ASN A 54 -16.88 -19.76 12.13
CA ASN A 54 -17.50 -20.96 12.69
C ASN A 54 -18.86 -20.62 13.33
N THR A 55 -19.49 -21.59 14.02
CA THR A 55 -20.80 -21.43 14.64
C THR A 55 -20.76 -20.90 16.07
N SER A 56 -19.65 -20.36 16.55
CA SER A 56 -19.55 -19.82 17.91
C SER A 56 -20.27 -18.48 18.04
N ASN A 57 -20.83 -18.22 19.21
CA ASN A 57 -21.30 -16.88 19.57
C ASN A 57 -20.16 -16.11 20.24
N ALA A 58 -19.27 -15.57 19.42
CA ALA A 58 -18.03 -14.93 19.84
C ALA A 58 -17.46 -14.02 18.74
N SER A 59 -16.26 -13.49 18.95
CA SER A 59 -15.50 -12.83 17.87
C SER A 59 -14.93 -13.86 16.90
N HIS A 60 -14.84 -13.47 15.62
CA HIS A 60 -14.27 -14.26 14.54
C HIS A 60 -13.13 -13.45 13.95
N ASP A 61 -11.90 -13.77 14.31
CA ASP A 61 -10.76 -12.94 13.92
C ASP A 61 -9.49 -13.74 13.56
N ILE A 62 -8.59 -13.07 12.83
CA ILE A 62 -7.31 -13.60 12.40
C ILE A 62 -6.21 -12.56 12.63
N ARG A 63 -5.03 -13.00 13.06
CA ARG A 63 -3.95 -12.12 13.52
C ARG A 63 -2.58 -12.61 13.09
N GLN A 64 -1.72 -11.67 12.73
CA GLN A 64 -0.26 -11.89 12.69
C GLN A 64 0.42 -10.71 13.37
N ASN A 65 1.27 -11.01 14.36
CA ASN A 65 2.02 -9.99 15.08
C ASN A 65 3.27 -9.59 14.29
N SER A 66 3.55 -8.31 14.28
CA SER A 66 4.82 -7.77 13.79
C SER A 66 5.38 -6.80 14.82
N THR A 67 6.70 -6.80 14.97
CA THR A 67 7.39 -5.84 15.84
C THR A 67 7.46 -4.50 15.13
N VAL A 68 7.02 -3.45 15.82
CA VAL A 68 7.04 -2.07 15.36
C VAL A 68 7.68 -1.18 16.42
N VAL A 69 8.11 0.02 16.02
CA VAL A 69 8.70 1.01 16.92
C VAL A 69 7.61 2.02 17.33
N SER A 70 7.39 2.17 18.62
CA SER A 70 6.44 3.16 19.14
C SER A 70 6.81 4.58 18.69
N GLY A 71 5.81 5.37 18.31
CA GLY A 71 5.98 6.73 17.78
C GLY A 71 6.31 6.80 16.29
N GLN A 72 6.43 5.67 15.61
CA GLN A 72 6.63 5.63 14.16
C GLN A 72 5.32 5.34 13.44
N GLN A 73 5.17 5.91 12.24
CA GLN A 73 4.02 5.70 11.38
C GLN A 73 4.16 4.40 10.59
N TYR A 74 3.07 3.63 10.54
CA TYR A 74 2.97 2.39 9.76
C TYR A 74 1.70 2.39 8.94
N THR A 75 1.81 1.86 7.73
CA THR A 75 0.66 1.63 6.85
C THR A 75 0.42 0.14 6.71
N TYR A 76 -0.79 -0.26 7.03
CA TYR A 76 -1.32 -1.57 6.72
C TYR A 76 -2.05 -1.54 5.38
N SER A 77 -1.91 -2.58 4.57
CA SER A 77 -2.72 -2.77 3.39
C SER A 77 -3.07 -4.24 3.16
N VAL A 78 -4.23 -4.48 2.56
CA VAL A 78 -4.73 -5.82 2.26
C VAL A 78 -5.76 -5.74 1.15
N PHE A 79 -5.87 -6.79 0.35
CA PHE A 79 -6.95 -6.95 -0.60
C PHE A 79 -8.06 -7.79 0.00
N VAL A 80 -9.28 -7.31 -0.17
CA VAL A 80 -10.49 -7.99 0.32
C VAL A 80 -11.55 -8.02 -0.77
N LYS A 81 -12.39 -9.04 -0.71
CA LYS A 81 -13.54 -9.17 -1.60
C LYS A 81 -14.69 -9.80 -0.84
N LYS A 82 -15.90 -9.33 -1.12
CA LYS A 82 -17.11 -9.97 -0.63
C LYS A 82 -17.12 -11.44 -1.02
N SER A 83 -17.43 -12.33 -0.07
CA SER A 83 -17.64 -13.74 -0.37
C SER A 83 -18.94 -13.95 -1.17
N ASP A 84 -18.93 -14.93 -2.05
CA ASP A 84 -20.11 -15.45 -2.72
C ASP A 84 -20.72 -16.65 -1.97
N VAL A 85 -20.17 -16.99 -0.79
CA VAL A 85 -20.64 -18.08 0.07
C VAL A 85 -21.26 -17.48 1.34
N GLY A 86 -22.43 -17.99 1.72
CA GLY A 86 -23.15 -17.58 2.91
C GLY A 86 -23.75 -16.17 2.82
N GLN A 87 -23.76 -15.48 3.92
CA GLN A 87 -24.27 -14.12 4.02
C GLN A 87 -23.17 -13.08 3.92
N ASP A 88 -23.53 -11.85 3.57
CA ASP A 88 -22.58 -10.74 3.51
C ASP A 88 -21.94 -10.50 4.88
N ARG A 89 -20.61 -10.37 4.87
CA ARG A 89 -19.82 -10.01 6.04
C ARG A 89 -18.95 -8.79 5.73
N ASN A 90 -18.77 -7.97 6.73
CA ASN A 90 -17.88 -6.82 6.72
C ASN A 90 -16.59 -7.13 7.48
N LEU A 91 -15.64 -6.23 7.43
CA LEU A 91 -14.38 -6.37 8.16
C LEU A 91 -14.18 -5.21 9.13
N SER A 92 -13.57 -5.50 10.27
CA SER A 92 -13.00 -4.50 11.16
C SER A 92 -11.52 -4.77 11.34
N PHE A 93 -10.75 -3.71 11.31
CA PHE A 93 -9.32 -3.72 11.51
C PHE A 93 -9.01 -3.00 12.81
N TYR A 94 -8.19 -3.64 13.65
CA TYR A 94 -7.70 -3.07 14.89
C TYR A 94 -6.20 -2.84 14.76
N ILE A 95 -5.79 -1.64 15.09
CA ILE A 95 -4.39 -1.25 15.05
C ILE A 95 -3.79 -1.48 16.43
N GLY A 96 -2.78 -2.31 16.49
CA GLY A 96 -2.16 -2.71 17.75
C GLY A 96 -1.66 -1.51 18.55
N GLY A 97 -2.12 -1.43 19.82
CA GLY A 97 -1.70 -0.39 20.76
C GLY A 97 -2.36 0.97 20.59
N THR A 98 -3.24 1.15 19.62
CA THR A 98 -4.12 2.32 19.53
C THR A 98 -5.55 1.93 19.91
N ASN A 99 -6.39 2.90 20.26
CA ASN A 99 -7.83 2.69 20.36
C ASN A 99 -8.51 2.80 18.96
N GLY A 100 -7.70 2.79 17.90
CA GLY A 100 -8.16 2.92 16.54
C GLY A 100 -8.73 1.61 16.01
N SER A 101 -9.95 1.67 15.52
CA SER A 101 -10.53 0.62 14.70
C SER A 101 -11.13 1.24 13.45
N ILE A 102 -11.10 0.51 12.36
CA ILE A 102 -11.69 0.94 11.11
C ILE A 102 -12.51 -0.20 10.53
N SER A 103 -13.76 0.07 10.19
CA SER A 103 -14.69 -0.93 9.66
C SER A 103 -15.02 -0.65 8.20
N PHE A 104 -15.02 -1.71 7.40
CA PHE A 104 -15.18 -1.66 5.96
C PHE A 104 -16.33 -2.55 5.49
N ASN A 105 -17.17 -1.99 4.63
CA ASN A 105 -18.23 -2.70 3.96
C ASN A 105 -17.72 -3.32 2.66
N THR A 106 -17.65 -4.64 2.61
CA THR A 106 -17.11 -5.40 1.48
C THR A 106 -18.02 -5.39 0.25
N THR A 107 -19.29 -5.02 0.41
CA THR A 107 -20.26 -4.99 -0.68
C THR A 107 -20.16 -3.69 -1.50
N ASN A 108 -20.01 -2.55 -0.84
CA ASN A 108 -20.01 -1.24 -1.51
C ASN A 108 -18.67 -0.50 -1.48
N GLY A 109 -17.64 -1.08 -0.86
CA GLY A 109 -16.29 -0.52 -0.87
C GLY A 109 -16.10 0.71 0.03
N THR A 110 -16.95 0.91 1.05
CA THR A 110 -16.90 2.09 1.91
C THR A 110 -16.55 1.77 3.34
N PHE A 111 -15.86 2.71 4.00
CA PHE A 111 -15.67 2.67 5.45
C PHE A 111 -16.91 3.24 6.15
N PHE A 112 -17.34 2.61 7.24
CA PHE A 112 -18.55 3.03 7.96
C PHE A 112 -18.35 3.27 9.47
N SER A 113 -17.24 2.82 10.04
CA SER A 113 -16.85 3.15 11.41
C SER A 113 -15.35 3.35 11.42
N VAL A 114 -14.92 4.54 11.78
CA VAL A 114 -13.52 4.94 11.79
C VAL A 114 -13.19 5.52 13.14
N GLY A 115 -12.31 4.83 13.86
CA GLY A 115 -11.71 5.34 15.10
C GLY A 115 -10.57 6.31 14.83
N SER A 116 -9.72 6.50 15.82
CA SER A 116 -8.57 7.40 15.68
C SER A 116 -7.48 6.73 14.83
N VAL A 117 -7.42 7.06 13.54
CA VAL A 117 -6.35 6.66 12.60
C VAL A 117 -5.86 7.89 11.85
N ASP A 118 -4.58 7.91 11.47
CA ASP A 118 -3.98 9.07 10.78
C ASP A 118 -4.56 9.25 9.36
N SER A 119 -4.71 8.16 8.61
CA SER A 119 -5.34 8.16 7.29
C SER A 119 -5.84 6.78 6.88
N TYR A 120 -6.79 6.75 5.94
CA TYR A 120 -7.33 5.51 5.37
C TYR A 120 -7.86 5.76 3.97
N SER A 121 -7.85 4.72 3.14
CA SER A 121 -8.48 4.75 1.82
C SER A 121 -8.80 3.33 1.34
N SER A 122 -9.70 3.24 0.37
CA SER A 122 -9.98 2.04 -0.40
C SER A 122 -9.90 2.33 -1.88
N GLU A 123 -9.42 1.37 -2.65
CA GLU A 123 -9.31 1.46 -4.10
C GLU A 123 -9.94 0.22 -4.73
N ASP A 124 -10.79 0.43 -5.74
CA ASP A 124 -11.41 -0.65 -6.52
C ASP A 124 -10.40 -1.20 -7.54
N TYR A 125 -10.05 -2.47 -7.38
CA TYR A 125 -9.17 -3.21 -8.30
C TYR A 125 -9.94 -4.05 -9.33
N GLY A 126 -11.26 -3.89 -9.39
CA GLY A 126 -12.12 -4.65 -10.29
C GLY A 126 -12.46 -6.05 -9.76
N ASN A 127 -13.41 -6.71 -10.43
CA ASN A 127 -13.89 -8.04 -10.07
C ASN A 127 -14.33 -8.20 -8.61
N GLY A 128 -14.73 -7.10 -7.96
CA GLY A 128 -15.14 -7.05 -6.56
C GLY A 128 -13.99 -7.02 -5.55
N TRP A 129 -12.75 -6.92 -5.99
CA TRP A 129 -11.59 -6.75 -5.13
C TRP A 129 -11.39 -5.28 -4.77
N TRP A 130 -11.20 -5.02 -3.48
CA TRP A 130 -10.85 -3.73 -2.91
C TRP A 130 -9.47 -3.84 -2.27
N ARG A 131 -8.59 -2.91 -2.57
CA ARG A 131 -7.39 -2.69 -1.77
C ARG A 131 -7.73 -1.71 -0.67
N LEU A 132 -7.58 -2.14 0.57
CA LEU A 132 -7.71 -1.30 1.75
C LEU A 132 -6.32 -0.88 2.20
N GLN A 133 -6.20 0.34 2.63
CA GLN A 133 -5.02 0.83 3.32
C GLN A 133 -5.42 1.78 4.44
N PHE A 134 -4.72 1.71 5.54
CA PHE A 134 -4.82 2.68 6.61
C PHE A 134 -3.47 2.84 7.29
N THR A 135 -3.21 4.06 7.73
CA THR A 135 -1.97 4.49 8.36
C THR A 135 -2.26 4.96 9.76
N ASP A 136 -1.40 4.58 10.68
CA ASP A 136 -1.48 5.08 12.04
C ASP A 136 -0.09 5.16 12.69
N THR A 137 0.02 6.02 13.69
CA THR A 137 1.23 6.16 14.51
C THR A 137 1.18 5.14 15.65
N SER A 138 2.10 4.18 15.64
CA SER A 138 2.12 3.10 16.63
C SER A 138 2.41 3.65 18.03
N VAL A 139 1.60 3.25 19.01
CA VAL A 139 1.83 3.53 20.43
C VAL A 139 2.33 2.32 21.19
N SER A 140 2.52 1.19 20.53
CA SER A 140 3.04 -0.06 21.10
C SER A 140 4.14 -0.64 20.21
N THR A 141 4.72 -1.74 20.66
CA THR A 141 5.75 -2.48 19.94
C THR A 141 5.22 -3.66 19.13
N SER A 142 3.91 -3.85 19.05
CA SER A 142 3.26 -4.90 18.27
C SER A 142 2.05 -4.35 17.52
N PHE A 143 1.83 -4.88 16.33
CA PHE A 143 0.77 -4.45 15.45
C PHE A 143 -0.05 -5.67 14.98
N ASN A 144 -1.36 -5.68 15.27
CA ASN A 144 -2.23 -6.84 15.05
C ASN A 144 -3.55 -6.45 14.45
N ILE A 145 -4.12 -7.28 13.60
CA ILE A 145 -5.45 -6.97 13.08
C ILE A 145 -6.16 -8.12 12.41
N ILE A 146 -7.43 -8.17 12.43
CA ILE A 146 -8.58 -8.33 11.52
C ILE A 146 -9.68 -9.11 12.18
N ALA A 147 -10.87 -8.53 12.26
CA ALA A 147 -12.09 -9.23 12.69
C ALA A 147 -13.16 -9.19 11.59
N ILE A 148 -13.93 -10.26 11.47
CA ILE A 148 -15.14 -10.30 10.65
C ILE A 148 -16.28 -9.67 11.45
N LEU A 149 -17.14 -8.91 10.74
CA LEU A 149 -18.31 -8.25 11.33
C LEU A 149 -19.60 -8.78 10.73
N ASN A 150 -20.57 -9.01 11.60
CA ASN A 150 -21.97 -9.16 11.20
C ASN A 150 -22.77 -7.96 11.71
N ASN A 151 -23.40 -7.21 10.79
CA ASN A 151 -24.17 -6.00 11.10
C ASN A 151 -23.43 -5.00 12.03
N GLY A 152 -22.13 -4.85 11.85
CA GLY A 152 -21.30 -3.94 12.67
C GLY A 152 -20.86 -4.49 14.01
N SER A 153 -21.26 -5.70 14.40
CA SER A 153 -20.82 -6.36 15.63
C SER A 153 -19.66 -7.31 15.35
N THR A 154 -18.66 -7.29 16.23
CA THR A 154 -17.57 -8.27 16.27
C THR A 154 -17.93 -9.53 17.04
N ILE A 155 -18.93 -9.46 17.93
CA ILE A 155 -19.41 -10.60 18.72
C ILE A 155 -20.80 -10.94 18.22
N TYR A 156 -20.95 -12.13 17.63
CA TYR A 156 -22.21 -12.61 17.08
C TYR A 156 -22.19 -14.13 16.93
N GLN A 157 -23.39 -14.72 16.76
CA GLN A 157 -23.54 -16.13 16.43
C GLN A 157 -23.16 -16.33 14.95
N GLY A 158 -22.05 -17.00 14.70
CA GLY A 158 -21.66 -17.36 13.33
C GLY A 158 -22.54 -18.47 12.75
N ASP A 159 -22.61 -18.56 11.43
CA ASP A 159 -23.39 -19.57 10.70
C ASP A 159 -22.57 -20.76 10.18
N GLY A 160 -21.24 -20.67 10.29
CA GLY A 160 -20.31 -21.72 9.86
C GLY A 160 -20.06 -21.74 8.34
N THR A 161 -20.61 -20.79 7.59
CA THR A 161 -20.48 -20.72 6.13
C THR A 161 -20.07 -19.37 5.61
N SER A 162 -20.51 -18.30 6.23
CA SER A 162 -20.24 -16.92 5.80
C SER A 162 -18.80 -16.50 6.08
N GLY A 163 -18.33 -15.55 5.28
CA GLY A 163 -16.95 -15.05 5.41
C GLY A 163 -16.59 -13.95 4.43
N VAL A 164 -15.30 -13.70 4.30
CA VAL A 164 -14.74 -12.68 3.40
C VAL A 164 -13.50 -13.24 2.70
N TYR A 165 -13.34 -12.96 1.42
CA TYR A 165 -12.10 -13.27 0.71
C TYR A 165 -11.01 -12.26 1.03
N ILE A 166 -9.78 -12.78 1.19
CA ILE A 166 -8.59 -11.99 1.55
C ILE A 166 -7.38 -12.41 0.72
N TYR A 167 -6.49 -11.44 0.43
CA TYR A 167 -5.24 -11.66 -0.27
C TYR A 167 -4.22 -10.56 0.06
N GLY A 168 -2.92 -10.88 0.14
CA GLY A 168 -1.83 -9.92 0.10
C GLY A 168 -1.79 -8.94 1.27
N ALA A 169 -1.78 -9.42 2.52
CA ALA A 169 -1.61 -8.57 3.69
C ALA A 169 -0.19 -8.02 3.78
N GLN A 170 -0.06 -6.73 4.11
CA GLN A 170 1.19 -6.02 4.14
C GLN A 170 1.21 -4.98 5.26
N LEU A 171 2.31 -4.90 5.99
CA LEU A 171 2.59 -3.87 6.98
C LEU A 171 3.93 -3.21 6.66
N GLU A 172 3.92 -1.90 6.40
CA GLU A 172 5.08 -1.13 5.99
C GLU A 172 5.29 0.07 6.91
N GLN A 173 6.53 0.40 7.23
CA GLN A 173 6.84 1.67 7.87
C GLN A 173 6.71 2.80 6.85
N GLY A 174 5.89 3.79 7.15
CA GLY A 174 5.62 4.96 6.31
C GLY A 174 4.15 5.33 6.27
N SER A 175 3.81 6.37 5.54
CA SER A 175 2.50 7.01 5.50
C SER A 175 1.60 6.56 4.35
N TYR A 176 2.02 5.57 3.57
CA TYR A 176 1.24 4.99 2.47
C TYR A 176 1.74 3.60 2.13
N ALA A 177 0.87 2.77 1.57
CA ALA A 177 1.21 1.43 1.10
C ALA A 177 1.83 1.49 -0.30
N THR A 178 2.86 0.66 -0.53
CA THR A 178 3.45 0.45 -1.85
C THR A 178 2.88 -0.80 -2.53
N SER A 179 3.32 -1.12 -3.73
CA SER A 179 2.96 -2.37 -4.42
C SER A 179 3.23 -3.59 -3.55
N ILE A 180 2.50 -4.67 -3.79
CA ILE A 180 2.64 -5.90 -2.98
C ILE A 180 4.11 -6.35 -2.90
N ILE A 181 4.55 -6.62 -1.67
CA ILE A 181 5.84 -7.26 -1.35
C ILE A 181 5.51 -8.62 -0.72
N PRO A 182 5.52 -9.70 -1.50
CA PRO A 182 5.20 -11.03 -0.99
C PRO A 182 6.24 -11.49 0.04
N THR A 183 5.76 -12.12 1.11
CA THR A 183 6.61 -12.69 2.16
C THR A 183 6.21 -14.13 2.46
N SER A 184 7.21 -14.97 2.77
CA SER A 184 7.02 -16.39 3.12
C SER A 184 8.13 -16.84 4.06
N GLY A 185 7.96 -16.58 5.36
CA GLY A 185 8.88 -16.97 6.44
C GLY A 185 9.56 -15.82 7.16
N SER A 186 9.77 -14.68 6.52
CA SER A 186 10.39 -13.50 7.12
C SER A 186 9.93 -12.22 6.42
N ALA A 187 10.15 -11.08 7.06
CA ALA A 187 10.02 -9.78 6.42
C ALA A 187 10.91 -9.69 5.17
N VAL A 188 10.39 -9.07 4.10
CA VAL A 188 11.11 -8.87 2.83
C VAL A 188 11.20 -7.39 2.53
N THR A 189 12.38 -6.96 2.13
CA THR A 189 12.62 -5.59 1.66
C THR A 189 12.70 -5.56 0.14
N ARG A 190 11.83 -4.79 -0.49
CA ARG A 190 11.95 -4.39 -1.88
C ARG A 190 12.82 -3.14 -1.95
N VAL A 191 13.85 -3.16 -2.81
CA VAL A 191 14.70 -1.99 -3.07
C VAL A 191 13.89 -0.89 -3.76
N ALA A 192 14.37 0.35 -3.66
CA ALA A 192 13.77 1.46 -4.41
C ALA A 192 13.87 1.21 -5.92
N ASP A 193 12.81 1.60 -6.63
CA ASP A 193 12.83 1.55 -8.09
C ASP A 193 13.86 2.54 -8.63
N ASN A 194 14.58 2.10 -9.65
CA ASN A 194 15.57 2.91 -10.32
C ASN A 194 15.42 2.76 -11.84
N CYS A 195 15.17 3.85 -12.53
CA CYS A 195 15.04 3.89 -13.98
C CYS A 195 16.24 4.64 -14.56
N ASN A 196 17.30 3.89 -14.90
CA ASN A 196 18.51 4.41 -15.52
C ASN A 196 18.64 3.94 -16.97
N ASN A 197 19.39 4.70 -17.79
CA ASN A 197 19.72 4.34 -19.15
C ASN A 197 18.50 4.07 -20.06
N SER A 198 17.39 4.75 -19.79
CA SER A 198 16.12 4.55 -20.49
C SER A 198 16.08 5.23 -21.87
N ALA A 199 17.12 5.97 -22.22
CA ALA A 199 17.20 6.69 -23.49
C ALA A 199 18.63 6.71 -24.05
N ASN A 200 18.75 6.94 -25.34
CA ASN A 200 20.02 7.01 -26.07
C ASN A 200 19.99 8.11 -27.13
N ALA A 201 21.06 8.28 -27.90
CA ALA A 201 21.20 9.30 -28.92
C ALA A 201 20.17 9.17 -30.08
N GLN A 202 19.45 8.07 -30.20
CA GLN A 202 18.40 7.90 -31.21
C GLN A 202 17.09 8.58 -30.82
N VAL A 203 16.85 8.75 -29.50
CA VAL A 203 15.60 9.32 -28.97
C VAL A 203 15.82 10.66 -28.28
N ILE A 204 17.06 11.06 -28.04
CA ILE A 204 17.42 12.35 -27.44
C ILE A 204 18.27 13.15 -28.43
N ASN A 205 17.77 14.33 -28.83
CA ASN A 205 18.56 15.32 -29.52
C ASN A 205 19.42 16.10 -28.53
N SER A 206 20.76 16.06 -28.67
CA SER A 206 21.69 16.72 -27.76
C SER A 206 21.85 18.24 -28.02
N THR A 207 21.26 18.75 -29.10
CA THR A 207 21.38 20.16 -29.48
C THR A 207 20.17 21.01 -29.11
N GLU A 208 19.02 20.37 -28.94
CA GLU A 208 17.77 21.05 -28.56
C GLU A 208 16.81 20.05 -27.92
N GLY A 209 15.93 20.49 -27.03
CA GLY A 209 14.92 19.63 -26.45
C GLY A 209 14.14 20.31 -25.34
N VAL A 210 13.10 19.61 -24.90
CA VAL A 210 12.28 19.98 -23.76
C VAL A 210 12.22 18.77 -22.82
N LEU A 211 12.56 18.97 -21.55
CA LEU A 211 12.22 18.00 -20.51
C LEU A 211 10.86 18.40 -19.95
N TYR A 212 9.84 17.64 -20.30
CA TYR A 212 8.50 17.76 -19.73
C TYR A 212 8.22 16.59 -18.81
N ALA A 213 7.68 16.88 -17.63
CA ALA A 213 7.25 15.86 -16.69
C ALA A 213 5.96 16.30 -16.00
N GLN A 214 4.99 15.39 -15.93
CA GLN A 214 3.86 15.48 -15.04
C GLN A 214 4.13 14.52 -13.89
N ILE A 215 4.28 15.06 -12.68
CA ILE A 215 4.70 14.28 -11.51
C ILE A 215 3.72 14.48 -10.37
N SER A 216 3.49 13.42 -9.59
CA SER A 216 2.69 13.46 -8.37
C SER A 216 3.44 12.74 -7.28
N ALA A 217 3.45 13.30 -6.07
CA ALA A 217 4.00 12.64 -4.90
C ALA A 217 2.92 11.79 -4.23
N LEU A 218 3.27 10.57 -3.81
CA LEU A 218 2.35 9.68 -3.11
C LEU A 218 2.06 10.15 -1.67
N SER A 219 2.97 10.91 -1.09
CA SER A 219 2.80 11.53 0.24
C SER A 219 3.88 12.58 0.51
N ASN A 220 3.66 13.37 1.56
CA ASN A 220 4.63 14.33 2.12
C ASN A 220 5.72 13.63 2.98
N SER A 221 6.37 12.62 2.49
CA SER A 221 7.47 11.98 3.22
C SER A 221 8.77 12.78 3.02
N GLY A 222 9.01 13.74 3.91
CA GLY A 222 10.11 14.67 3.78
C GLY A 222 11.46 14.10 4.15
N ASN A 223 12.18 13.40 3.32
CA ASN A 223 13.65 13.22 3.44
C ASN A 223 14.27 12.62 2.18
N THR A 224 13.55 12.55 1.08
CA THR A 224 14.06 11.94 -0.15
C THR A 224 13.80 12.85 -1.35
N TYR A 225 14.82 13.10 -2.15
CA TYR A 225 14.67 13.69 -3.47
C TYR A 225 14.04 12.66 -4.41
N ARG A 226 13.07 13.11 -5.21
CA ARG A 226 12.46 12.31 -6.29
C ARG A 226 12.59 13.10 -7.57
N LEU A 227 13.52 12.67 -8.43
CA LEU A 227 13.94 13.42 -9.59
C LEU A 227 13.73 12.60 -10.87
N ILE A 228 13.25 13.25 -11.90
CA ILE A 228 13.33 12.78 -13.29
C ILE A 228 14.29 13.70 -14.03
N GLY A 229 15.22 13.16 -14.82
CA GLY A 229 16.21 13.98 -15.47
C GLY A 229 16.93 13.30 -16.61
N LEU A 230 17.63 14.11 -17.36
CA LEU A 230 18.57 13.70 -18.41
C LEU A 230 19.99 14.03 -17.93
N ASN A 231 20.92 13.12 -18.12
CA ASN A 231 22.33 13.31 -17.80
C ASN A 231 23.22 12.63 -18.85
N ASN A 232 24.51 12.89 -18.79
CA ASN A 232 25.49 12.31 -19.69
C ASN A 232 26.00 10.91 -19.29
N GLY A 233 25.40 10.26 -18.30
CA GLY A 233 25.82 8.94 -17.82
C GLY A 233 27.06 8.93 -16.93
N SER A 234 27.66 10.06 -16.59
CA SER A 234 28.91 10.13 -15.81
C SER A 234 28.74 9.80 -14.30
N GLY A 235 27.49 9.69 -13.83
CA GLY A 235 27.19 9.47 -12.40
C GLY A 235 27.49 10.67 -11.50
N THR A 236 27.91 11.81 -12.07
CA THR A 236 28.19 13.04 -11.35
C THR A 236 26.98 13.97 -11.31
N ASN A 237 27.01 14.98 -10.44
CA ASN A 237 25.98 15.99 -10.35
C ASN A 237 26.10 17.09 -11.42
N THR A 238 26.99 16.95 -12.38
CA THR A 238 27.23 17.88 -13.50
C THR A 238 26.60 17.34 -14.78
N ASN A 239 26.37 18.21 -15.78
CA ASN A 239 25.82 17.85 -17.07
C ASN A 239 24.47 17.12 -16.99
N ARG A 240 23.53 17.72 -16.24
CA ARG A 240 22.19 17.15 -16.07
C ARG A 240 21.11 18.22 -16.04
N ILE A 241 19.94 17.86 -16.55
CA ILE A 241 18.71 18.63 -16.42
C ILE A 241 17.74 17.74 -15.64
N PHE A 242 17.05 18.29 -14.64
CA PHE A 242 16.11 17.52 -13.86
C PHE A 242 14.96 18.37 -13.29
N ILE A 243 13.84 17.67 -13.03
CA ILE A 243 12.65 18.19 -12.35
C ILE A 243 12.26 17.18 -11.27
N GLY A 244 11.80 17.63 -10.12
CA GLY A 244 11.32 16.73 -9.09
C GLY A 244 10.96 17.39 -7.78
N TYR A 245 10.79 16.57 -6.75
CA TYR A 245 10.54 16.99 -5.39
C TYR A 245 11.82 16.96 -4.56
N THR A 246 11.99 17.96 -3.73
CA THR A 246 13.05 17.99 -2.73
C THR A 246 12.64 17.25 -1.47
N ASN A 247 13.58 17.10 -0.55
CA ASN A 247 13.36 16.47 0.76
C ASN A 247 12.42 17.28 1.69
N ASN A 248 12.08 18.52 1.34
CA ASN A 248 11.14 19.36 2.08
C ASN A 248 9.83 19.59 1.31
N ASN A 249 9.50 18.71 0.38
CA ASN A 249 8.27 18.71 -0.44
C ASN A 249 8.12 19.94 -1.37
N SER A 250 9.21 20.62 -1.69
CA SER A 250 9.20 21.68 -2.69
C SER A 250 9.48 21.12 -4.09
N ILE A 251 8.92 21.72 -5.13
CA ILE A 251 9.28 21.42 -6.50
C ILE A 251 10.65 22.02 -6.77
N TYR A 252 11.51 21.23 -7.42
CA TYR A 252 12.84 21.63 -7.78
C TYR A 252 13.13 21.28 -9.23
N ALA A 253 13.57 22.28 -10.00
CA ALA A 253 14.08 22.09 -11.34
C ALA A 253 15.44 22.75 -11.46
N ALA A 254 16.40 22.09 -12.06
CA ALA A 254 17.72 22.65 -12.26
C ALA A 254 18.42 22.12 -13.51
N ILE A 255 19.32 22.93 -14.00
CA ILE A 255 20.31 22.60 -14.98
C ILE A 255 21.68 22.75 -14.32
N ASN A 256 22.37 21.65 -14.15
CA ASN A 256 23.71 21.65 -13.56
C ASN A 256 24.76 21.56 -14.69
N ASP A 257 24.98 22.70 -15.32
CA ASP A 257 26.09 22.92 -16.26
C ASP A 257 26.60 24.34 -16.02
N THR A 258 27.87 24.59 -16.27
CA THR A 258 28.54 25.87 -16.02
C THR A 258 28.20 26.96 -17.02
N THR A 259 27.41 26.66 -18.05
CA THR A 259 27.19 27.54 -19.22
C THR A 259 25.75 27.92 -19.50
N ILE A 260 24.74 27.48 -18.70
CA ILE A 260 23.33 27.68 -19.04
C ILE A 260 22.62 28.60 -18.06
N ALA A 261 21.96 29.63 -18.60
CA ALA A 261 21.04 30.48 -17.85
C ALA A 261 19.67 29.81 -17.72
N PHE A 262 19.12 29.74 -16.50
CA PHE A 262 17.84 29.17 -16.19
C PHE A 262 16.81 30.25 -15.88
N THR A 263 15.65 30.20 -16.51
CA THR A 263 14.55 31.10 -16.22
C THR A 263 13.31 30.31 -15.82
N VAL A 264 12.78 30.53 -14.61
CA VAL A 264 11.49 30.00 -14.17
C VAL A 264 10.43 31.05 -14.47
N SER A 265 9.48 30.74 -15.35
CA SER A 265 8.43 31.66 -15.75
C SER A 265 7.14 31.56 -14.94
N SER A 266 6.79 30.35 -14.43
CA SER A 266 5.68 30.16 -13.51
C SER A 266 5.65 28.73 -12.96
N PHE A 267 5.14 28.55 -11.74
CA PHE A 267 4.75 27.26 -11.17
C PHE A 267 3.27 27.30 -10.80
N ASP A 268 2.52 26.29 -11.19
CA ASP A 268 1.19 26.01 -10.71
C ASP A 268 1.24 24.73 -9.87
N VAL A 269 1.12 24.89 -8.56
CA VAL A 269 1.06 23.78 -7.61
C VAL A 269 -0.40 23.53 -7.30
N LYS A 270 -1.00 22.53 -7.96
CA LYS A 270 -2.33 22.05 -7.59
C LYS A 270 -2.20 21.07 -6.44
N ASN A 271 -2.84 21.41 -5.30
CA ASN A 271 -3.03 20.52 -4.16
C ASN A 271 -4.02 19.39 -4.48
#